data_cea6f155aa00bf70f1f2e76c517486eb
#
_entry.id   cea6f155aa00bf70f1f2e76c517486eb
#
_cell.length_a   1.000
_cell.length_b   1.000
_cell.length_c   1.000
_cell.angle_alpha   90.00
_cell.angle_beta   90.00
_cell.angle_gamma   90.00
#
_symmetry.space_group_name_H-M   'P 1'
#
loop_
_entity.id
_entity.type
_entity.pdbx_description
1 polymer ?
#
loop_
_entity_poly.entity_id
_entity_poly.type
_entity_poly.pdbx_seq_one_letter_code
_entity_poly.pdbx_strand_id
1 'polypeptide(L)'
;MLIPIFVVALILAIVLPIASTKNDFFRDNLHKLFLPVLVTAALSLASIAIISGRGGTIEDINKPNAVQTAMTHFDFPFESVPEKGDIVVLYRYSCSDCQRLIPEIQKYAKKNGINITYVTVGSNAGKEIVEHAVVKEVPTAVYLGTQPNGPIYTTMKLMHTDGTLDTHTLDVMQQLKQNNE
;
A
#
# COMPACT_ATOMS: atom_id res chain seq x y z
N MET A 1 -13.61 -10.49 9.51
CA MET A 1 -14.58 -11.44 8.88
C MET A 1 -15.96 -11.52 9.55
N LEU A 2 -16.27 -10.78 10.61
CA LEU A 2 -17.57 -10.83 11.33
C LEU A 2 -18.65 -9.90 10.76
N ILE A 3 -18.27 -8.80 10.11
CA ILE A 3 -19.20 -7.78 9.58
C ILE A 3 -20.21 -8.33 8.55
N PRO A 4 -19.84 -9.19 7.57
CA PRO A 4 -20.82 -9.70 6.60
C PRO A 4 -21.88 -10.61 7.21
N ILE A 5 -21.55 -11.31 8.29
CA ILE A 5 -22.51 -12.20 8.97
C ILE A 5 -23.58 -11.39 9.70
N PHE A 6 -23.20 -10.26 10.34
CA PHE A 6 -24.15 -9.37 11.00
C PHE A 6 -25.09 -8.70 10.03
N VAL A 7 -24.62 -8.28 8.86
CA VAL A 7 -25.45 -7.66 7.82
C VAL A 7 -26.47 -8.66 7.27
N VAL A 8 -26.05 -9.89 7.00
CA VAL A 8 -26.97 -10.96 6.53
C VAL A 8 -28.00 -11.32 7.60
N ALA A 9 -27.60 -11.42 8.88
CA ALA A 9 -28.51 -11.69 9.98
C ALA A 9 -29.53 -10.55 10.18
N LEU A 10 -29.11 -9.30 10.02
CA LEU A 10 -29.99 -8.13 10.11
C LEU A 10 -31.02 -8.09 8.97
N ILE A 11 -30.61 -8.42 7.74
CA ILE A 11 -31.50 -8.51 6.59
C ILE A 11 -32.53 -9.63 6.79
N LEU A 12 -32.09 -10.80 7.24
CA LEU A 12 -32.99 -11.92 7.53
C LEU A 12 -33.99 -11.60 8.67
N ALA A 13 -33.55 -10.90 9.70
CA ALA A 13 -34.41 -10.51 10.83
C ALA A 13 -35.51 -9.51 10.41
N ILE A 14 -35.25 -8.70 9.37
CA ILE A 14 -36.24 -7.75 8.85
C ILE A 14 -37.17 -8.41 7.81
N VAL A 15 -36.62 -9.28 6.95
CA VAL A 15 -37.38 -9.90 5.85
C VAL A 15 -38.32 -11.01 6.31
N LEU A 16 -37.91 -11.82 7.31
CA LEU A 16 -38.71 -12.94 7.81
C LEU A 16 -40.06 -12.53 8.41
N PRO A 17 -40.18 -11.52 9.28
CA PRO A 17 -41.48 -11.10 9.82
C PRO A 17 -42.39 -10.47 8.76
N ILE A 18 -41.83 -9.79 7.72
CA ILE A 18 -42.58 -9.20 6.62
C ILE A 18 -43.16 -10.30 5.71
N ALA A 19 -42.43 -11.39 5.47
CA ALA A 19 -42.93 -12.52 4.70
C ALA A 19 -44.03 -13.31 5.38
N SER A 20 -44.15 -13.20 6.71
CA SER A 20 -45.16 -13.91 7.53
C SER A 20 -46.52 -13.17 7.59
N THR A 21 -46.63 -11.93 7.14
CA THR A 21 -47.89 -11.18 7.15
C THR A 21 -48.72 -11.55 5.92
N LYS A 22 -49.93 -12.09 6.14
CA LYS A 22 -50.94 -12.47 5.10
C LYS A 22 -51.58 -11.27 4.38
N ASN A 23 -50.93 -10.10 4.32
CA ASN A 23 -51.49 -8.93 3.67
C ASN A 23 -51.00 -8.83 2.22
N ASP A 24 -51.90 -9.13 1.27
CA ASP A 24 -51.62 -9.11 -0.17
C ASP A 24 -51.16 -7.73 -0.67
N PHE A 25 -51.54 -6.65 -0.04
CA PHE A 25 -51.10 -5.30 -0.34
C PHE A 25 -49.60 -5.08 -0.16
N PHE A 26 -48.99 -5.74 0.81
CA PHE A 26 -47.51 -5.67 1.03
C PHE A 26 -46.73 -6.47 -0.01
N ARG A 27 -47.30 -7.57 -0.49
CA ARG A 27 -46.62 -8.42 -1.46
C ARG A 27 -46.46 -7.77 -2.83
N ASP A 28 -47.45 -7.00 -3.28
CA ASP A 28 -47.44 -6.33 -4.60
C ASP A 28 -46.52 -5.08 -4.64
N ASN A 29 -46.25 -4.46 -3.51
CA ASN A 29 -45.39 -3.28 -3.43
C ASN A 29 -43.96 -3.60 -2.96
N LEU A 30 -43.71 -4.84 -2.52
CA LEU A 30 -42.42 -5.24 -1.95
C LEU A 30 -41.29 -5.10 -2.97
N HIS A 31 -41.51 -5.49 -4.26
CA HIS A 31 -40.49 -5.36 -5.29
C HIS A 31 -40.15 -3.91 -5.66
N LYS A 32 -41.11 -2.98 -5.51
CA LYS A 32 -40.89 -1.55 -5.79
C LYS A 32 -40.01 -0.90 -4.74
N LEU A 33 -40.07 -1.40 -3.49
CA LEU A 33 -39.29 -0.87 -2.38
C LEU A 33 -37.90 -1.56 -2.24
N PHE A 34 -37.84 -2.87 -2.48
CA PHE A 34 -36.61 -3.65 -2.29
C PHE A 34 -35.62 -3.54 -3.45
N LEU A 35 -36.10 -3.37 -4.68
CA LEU A 35 -35.20 -3.27 -5.84
C LEU A 35 -34.22 -2.08 -5.73
N PRO A 36 -34.64 -0.85 -5.40
CA PRO A 36 -33.71 0.27 -5.26
C PRO A 36 -32.74 0.09 -4.07
N VAL A 37 -33.16 -0.55 -2.98
CA VAL A 37 -32.29 -0.80 -1.82
C VAL A 37 -31.22 -1.83 -2.14
N LEU A 38 -31.55 -2.89 -2.88
CA LEU A 38 -30.56 -3.89 -3.33
C LEU A 38 -29.57 -3.30 -4.32
N VAL A 39 -30.01 -2.43 -5.23
CA VAL A 39 -29.15 -1.78 -6.22
C VAL A 39 -28.16 -0.82 -5.53
N THR A 40 -28.65 -0.04 -4.56
CA THR A 40 -27.75 0.88 -3.81
C THR A 40 -26.76 0.14 -2.92
N ALA A 41 -27.15 -0.99 -2.31
CA ALA A 41 -26.27 -1.83 -1.53
C ALA A 41 -25.18 -2.50 -2.41
N ALA A 42 -25.53 -2.98 -3.60
CA ALA A 42 -24.58 -3.56 -4.56
C ALA A 42 -23.57 -2.51 -5.07
N LEU A 43 -24.03 -1.29 -5.37
CA LEU A 43 -23.16 -0.19 -5.81
C LEU A 43 -22.19 0.27 -4.71
N SER A 44 -22.62 0.28 -3.44
CA SER A 44 -21.74 0.65 -2.32
C SER A 44 -20.63 -0.39 -2.07
N LEU A 45 -20.91 -1.68 -2.25
CA LEU A 45 -19.91 -2.75 -2.15
C LEU A 45 -18.90 -2.73 -3.31
N ALA A 46 -19.33 -2.38 -4.52
CA ALA A 46 -18.44 -2.23 -5.67
C ALA A 46 -17.45 -1.05 -5.50
N SER A 47 -17.88 0.04 -4.86
CA SER A 47 -17.04 1.21 -4.61
C SER A 47 -15.89 0.93 -3.63
N ILE A 48 -16.09 0.05 -2.66
CA ILE A 48 -15.06 -0.34 -1.68
C ILE A 48 -13.95 -1.20 -2.35
N ALA A 49 -14.32 -2.02 -3.35
CA ALA A 49 -13.35 -2.87 -4.04
C ALA A 49 -12.37 -2.07 -4.94
N ILE A 50 -12.79 -0.91 -5.46
CA ILE A 50 -11.96 -0.08 -6.36
C ILE A 50 -10.93 0.74 -5.59
N ILE A 51 -11.20 1.11 -4.32
CA ILE A 51 -10.29 1.92 -3.50
C ILE A 51 -9.13 1.08 -2.93
N SER A 52 -9.30 -0.25 -2.81
CA SER A 52 -8.28 -1.16 -2.25
C SER A 52 -7.15 -1.55 -3.22
N GLY A 53 -7.20 -1.12 -4.47
CA GLY A 53 -6.29 -1.60 -5.52
C GLY A 53 -5.08 -0.72 -5.82
N ARG A 54 -4.92 0.45 -5.21
CA ARG A 54 -3.82 1.37 -5.50
C ARG A 54 -3.01 1.72 -4.25
N GLY A 55 -1.76 1.29 -4.26
CA GLY A 55 -0.78 1.59 -3.23
C GLY A 55 -0.85 0.58 -2.07
N GLY A 56 0.15 -0.28 -1.96
CA GLY A 56 0.27 -1.17 -0.81
C GLY A 56 0.48 -0.36 0.46
N THR A 57 -0.51 -0.31 1.34
CA THR A 57 -0.36 0.27 2.68
C THR A 57 0.44 -0.66 3.59
N ILE A 58 1.04 -0.10 4.63
CA ILE A 58 1.87 -0.84 5.61
C ILE A 58 1.09 -1.97 6.30
N GLU A 59 -0.24 -1.88 6.38
CA GLU A 59 -1.10 -2.92 6.98
C GLU A 59 -1.02 -4.28 6.26
N ASP A 60 -0.60 -4.31 4.98
CA ASP A 60 -0.42 -5.56 4.22
C ASP A 60 0.91 -6.28 4.51
N ILE A 61 1.81 -5.72 5.33
CA ILE A 61 3.14 -6.29 5.62
C ILE A 61 3.05 -7.67 6.28
N ASN A 62 1.97 -7.98 7.00
CA ASN A 62 1.83 -9.20 7.80
C ASN A 62 1.12 -10.35 7.08
N LYS A 63 0.72 -10.23 5.80
CA LYS A 63 0.13 -11.36 5.07
C LYS A 63 1.23 -12.24 4.46
N PRO A 64 1.26 -13.55 4.75
CA PRO A 64 2.18 -14.45 4.07
C PRO A 64 1.86 -14.47 2.57
N ASN A 65 2.87 -14.17 1.76
CA ASN A 65 2.75 -14.02 0.31
C ASN A 65 2.46 -15.36 -0.38
N ALA A 66 1.21 -15.58 -0.80
CA ALA A 66 0.84 -16.63 -1.74
C ALA A 66 1.26 -16.31 -3.21
N VAL A 67 1.86 -15.13 -3.47
CA VAL A 67 2.14 -14.63 -4.82
C VAL A 67 3.62 -14.75 -5.20
N GLN A 68 4.46 -15.30 -4.34
CA GLN A 68 5.91 -15.40 -4.59
C GLN A 68 6.29 -16.31 -5.79
N THR A 69 5.35 -17.11 -6.29
CA THR A 69 5.60 -18.10 -7.35
C THR A 69 5.36 -17.58 -8.78
N ALA A 70 4.75 -16.41 -8.97
CA ALA A 70 4.36 -15.91 -10.30
C ALA A 70 5.26 -14.78 -10.85
N MET A 71 6.27 -14.32 -10.10
CA MET A 71 7.12 -13.18 -10.51
C MET A 71 8.49 -13.62 -11.03
N THR A 72 8.51 -14.42 -12.09
CA THR A 72 9.76 -15.01 -12.64
C THR A 72 10.53 -14.09 -13.58
N HIS A 73 10.21 -12.80 -13.74
CA HIS A 73 10.88 -11.97 -14.74
C HIS A 73 11.20 -10.51 -14.34
N PHE A 74 11.16 -10.19 -13.05
CA PHE A 74 11.60 -8.86 -12.63
C PHE A 74 12.83 -9.01 -11.72
N ASP A 75 14.00 -8.57 -12.23
CA ASP A 75 15.24 -8.53 -11.44
C ASP A 75 15.19 -7.38 -10.44
N PHE A 76 14.59 -7.62 -9.28
CA PHE A 76 14.74 -6.70 -8.16
C PHE A 76 16.22 -6.64 -7.76
N PRO A 77 16.73 -5.46 -7.39
CA PRO A 77 18.07 -5.34 -6.87
C PRO A 77 18.26 -6.24 -5.65
N PHE A 78 19.47 -6.80 -5.51
CA PHE A 78 19.80 -7.58 -4.33
C PHE A 78 19.58 -6.75 -3.07
N GLU A 79 18.94 -7.36 -2.10
CA GLU A 79 18.75 -6.75 -0.80
C GLU A 79 20.14 -6.63 -0.12
N SER A 80 20.49 -5.41 0.29
CA SER A 80 21.71 -5.13 1.03
C SER A 80 21.39 -4.67 2.44
N VAL A 81 22.33 -4.86 3.36
CA VAL A 81 22.18 -4.35 4.73
C VAL A 81 22.46 -2.85 4.68
N PRO A 82 21.52 -2.01 5.10
CA PRO A 82 21.71 -0.57 5.07
C PRO A 82 22.66 -0.12 6.18
N GLU A 83 23.47 0.88 5.86
CA GLU A 83 24.40 1.50 6.79
C GLU A 83 24.02 2.96 7.07
N LYS A 84 24.65 3.55 8.08
CA LYS A 84 24.48 4.98 8.36
C LYS A 84 24.99 5.81 7.19
N GLY A 85 24.25 6.84 6.82
CA GLY A 85 24.54 7.67 5.65
C GLY A 85 23.95 7.11 4.34
N ASP A 86 23.29 5.95 4.38
CA ASP A 86 22.68 5.38 3.18
C ASP A 86 21.36 6.08 2.80
N ILE A 87 21.15 6.14 1.49
CA ILE A 87 19.84 6.40 0.90
C ILE A 87 19.21 5.03 0.65
N VAL A 88 18.16 4.71 1.40
CA VAL A 88 17.45 3.44 1.31
C VAL A 88 16.18 3.63 0.48
N VAL A 89 15.92 2.74 -0.47
CA VAL A 89 14.62 2.61 -1.12
C VAL A 89 13.90 1.40 -0.53
N LEU A 90 12.86 1.68 0.23
CA LEU A 90 11.97 0.65 0.76
C LEU A 90 10.99 0.22 -0.33
N TYR A 91 10.85 -1.09 -0.49
CA TYR A 91 9.98 -1.67 -1.51
C TYR A 91 9.33 -2.97 -1.05
N ARG A 92 8.40 -3.48 -1.86
CA ARG A 92 7.77 -4.78 -1.71
C ARG A 92 7.64 -5.47 -3.06
N TYR A 93 7.92 -6.78 -3.12
CA TYR A 93 7.83 -7.57 -4.36
C TYR A 93 6.42 -7.54 -4.98
N SER A 94 5.37 -7.58 -4.16
CA SER A 94 3.97 -7.59 -4.61
C SER A 94 3.40 -6.21 -4.96
N CYS A 95 4.18 -5.15 -4.84
CA CYS A 95 3.75 -3.79 -5.11
C CYS A 95 3.91 -3.45 -6.60
N SER A 96 2.83 -3.18 -7.31
CA SER A 96 2.84 -2.84 -8.75
C SER A 96 3.63 -1.57 -9.04
N ASP A 97 3.53 -0.55 -8.19
CA ASP A 97 4.29 0.69 -8.33
C ASP A 97 5.78 0.46 -8.12
N CYS A 98 6.16 -0.42 -7.18
CA CYS A 98 7.56 -0.79 -7.00
C CYS A 98 8.12 -1.48 -8.24
N GLN A 99 7.38 -2.44 -8.82
CA GLN A 99 7.80 -3.15 -10.03
C GLN A 99 8.03 -2.20 -11.21
N ARG A 100 7.21 -1.18 -11.33
CA ARG A 100 7.31 -0.17 -12.37
C ARG A 100 8.42 0.85 -12.12
N LEU A 101 8.51 1.38 -10.90
CA LEU A 101 9.39 2.51 -10.59
C LEU A 101 10.83 2.11 -10.24
N ILE A 102 11.08 0.93 -9.67
CA ILE A 102 12.45 0.51 -9.30
C ILE A 102 13.42 0.53 -10.50
N PRO A 103 13.07 0.05 -11.70
CA PRO A 103 13.96 0.17 -12.86
C PRO A 103 14.27 1.62 -13.24
N GLU A 104 13.28 2.51 -13.11
CA GLU A 104 13.46 3.95 -13.38
C GLU A 104 14.37 4.58 -12.33
N ILE A 105 14.18 4.25 -11.05
CA ILE A 105 15.03 4.68 -9.94
C ILE A 105 16.47 4.21 -10.16
N GLN A 106 16.69 2.95 -10.50
CA GLN A 106 18.03 2.40 -10.78
C GLN A 106 18.71 3.13 -11.93
N LYS A 107 17.96 3.34 -13.03
CA LYS A 107 18.46 4.07 -14.21
C LYS A 107 18.86 5.50 -13.86
N TYR A 108 18.01 6.20 -13.11
CA TYR A 108 18.27 7.57 -12.68
C TYR A 108 19.46 7.64 -11.73
N ALA A 109 19.50 6.80 -10.70
CA ALA A 109 20.57 6.72 -9.72
C ALA A 109 21.94 6.44 -10.37
N LYS A 110 21.98 5.44 -11.27
CA LYS A 110 23.19 5.12 -12.03
C LYS A 110 23.69 6.27 -12.88
N LYS A 111 22.77 6.98 -13.56
CA LYS A 111 23.11 8.15 -14.41
C LYS A 111 23.70 9.30 -13.60
N ASN A 112 23.22 9.50 -12.38
CA ASN A 112 23.57 10.65 -11.52
C ASN A 112 24.57 10.29 -10.41
N GLY A 113 25.10 9.07 -10.38
CA GLY A 113 26.07 8.62 -9.38
C GLY A 113 25.51 8.54 -7.95
N ILE A 114 24.19 8.30 -7.83
CA ILE A 114 23.53 8.16 -6.54
C ILE A 114 23.61 6.71 -6.09
N ASN A 115 24.22 6.45 -4.93
CA ASN A 115 24.23 5.13 -4.31
C ASN A 115 22.94 4.90 -3.53
N ILE A 116 22.19 3.87 -3.89
CA ILE A 116 20.93 3.50 -3.25
C ILE A 116 21.03 2.06 -2.74
N THR A 117 20.66 1.89 -1.47
CA THR A 117 20.47 0.58 -0.82
C THR A 117 19.01 0.17 -0.93
N TYR A 118 18.71 -0.99 -1.51
CA TYR A 118 17.35 -1.47 -1.69
C TYR A 118 17.00 -2.46 -0.57
N VAL A 119 15.89 -2.21 0.13
CA VAL A 119 15.46 -2.99 1.29
C VAL A 119 13.98 -3.34 1.19
N THR A 120 13.64 -4.61 1.35
CA THR A 120 12.23 -5.00 1.42
C THR A 120 11.65 -4.66 2.80
N VAL A 121 10.43 -4.14 2.84
CA VAL A 121 9.74 -3.84 4.11
C VAL A 121 9.50 -5.08 4.97
N GLY A 122 9.58 -6.28 4.38
CA GLY A 122 9.41 -7.55 5.08
C GLY A 122 10.67 -8.09 5.75
N SER A 123 11.86 -7.60 5.39
CA SER A 123 13.14 -7.99 6.00
C SER A 123 13.28 -7.44 7.41
N ASN A 124 14.26 -7.93 8.16
CA ASN A 124 14.53 -7.42 9.51
C ASN A 124 14.96 -5.94 9.47
N ALA A 125 15.83 -5.57 8.53
CA ALA A 125 16.26 -4.18 8.34
C ALA A 125 15.08 -3.28 7.90
N GLY A 126 14.22 -3.77 6.99
CA GLY A 126 13.04 -3.04 6.55
C GLY A 126 12.04 -2.79 7.66
N LYS A 127 11.78 -3.78 8.51
CA LYS A 127 10.91 -3.63 9.69
C LYS A 127 11.46 -2.60 10.67
N GLU A 128 12.76 -2.65 10.96
CA GLU A 128 13.43 -1.68 11.82
C GLU A 128 13.29 -0.25 11.28
N ILE A 129 13.53 -0.06 9.97
CA ILE A 129 13.37 1.26 9.34
C ILE A 129 11.92 1.73 9.43
N VAL A 130 10.94 0.86 9.12
CA VAL A 130 9.50 1.20 9.18
C VAL A 130 9.05 1.55 10.59
N GLU A 131 9.62 0.93 11.62
CA GLU A 131 9.31 1.22 13.03
C GLU A 131 9.77 2.62 13.45
N HIS A 132 10.92 3.08 12.92
CA HIS A 132 11.52 4.37 13.29
C HIS A 132 11.22 5.50 12.28
N ALA A 133 10.90 5.18 11.04
CA ALA A 133 10.58 6.12 9.97
C ALA A 133 9.06 6.19 9.74
N VAL A 134 8.54 7.37 9.41
CA VAL A 134 7.13 7.54 9.05
C VAL A 134 6.91 7.09 7.60
N VAL A 135 6.83 5.77 7.39
CA VAL A 135 6.61 5.16 6.07
C VAL A 135 5.13 4.81 5.92
N LYS A 136 4.44 5.43 4.95
CA LYS A 136 3.00 5.23 4.69
C LYS A 136 2.73 4.37 3.47
N GLU A 137 3.65 4.35 2.52
CA GLU A 137 3.50 3.69 1.22
C GLU A 137 4.87 3.27 0.69
N VAL A 138 4.89 2.40 -0.32
CA VAL A 138 6.10 1.99 -1.04
C VAL A 138 5.86 2.10 -2.55
N PRO A 139 6.89 2.48 -3.36
CA PRO A 139 8.28 2.72 -2.95
C PRO A 139 8.47 4.06 -2.24
N THR A 140 9.33 4.07 -1.21
CA THR A 140 9.66 5.27 -0.43
C THR A 140 11.17 5.36 -0.25
N ALA A 141 11.75 6.57 -0.36
CA ALA A 141 13.13 6.82 -0.03
C ALA A 141 13.27 7.21 1.46
N VAL A 142 14.28 6.66 2.12
CA VAL A 142 14.63 6.98 3.50
C VAL A 142 16.12 7.24 3.57
N TYR A 143 16.53 8.42 4.04
CA TYR A 143 17.92 8.71 4.37
C TYR A 143 18.19 8.33 5.83
N LEU A 144 19.22 7.53 6.06
CA LEU A 144 19.65 7.07 7.39
C LEU A 144 20.73 8.00 7.95
N GLY A 145 20.33 9.18 8.39
CA GLY A 145 21.23 10.17 8.98
C GLY A 145 21.66 9.85 10.41
N THR A 146 22.63 10.60 10.90
CA THR A 146 23.07 10.54 12.30
C THR A 146 23.18 11.95 12.86
N GLN A 147 22.64 12.15 14.05
CA GLN A 147 22.85 13.37 14.83
C GLN A 147 23.45 13.02 16.20
N PRO A 148 23.97 14.00 16.94
CA PRO A 148 24.53 13.76 18.28
C PRO A 148 23.57 13.04 19.24
N ASN A 149 22.26 13.21 19.03
CA ASN A 149 21.20 12.64 19.88
C ASN A 149 20.67 11.28 19.38
N GLY A 150 21.20 10.74 18.28
CA GLY A 150 20.79 9.44 17.75
C GLY A 150 20.55 9.42 16.24
N PRO A 151 20.06 8.29 15.70
CA PRO A 151 19.77 8.16 14.29
C PRO A 151 18.58 9.03 13.86
N ILE A 152 18.66 9.54 12.65
CA ILE A 152 17.57 10.29 12.00
C ILE A 152 17.14 9.54 10.77
N TYR A 153 15.83 9.43 10.59
CA TYR A 153 15.18 8.83 9.42
C TYR A 153 14.42 9.91 8.66
N THR A 154 14.98 10.40 7.56
CA THR A 154 14.29 11.36 6.69
C THR A 154 13.58 10.60 5.58
N THR A 155 12.26 10.65 5.57
CA THR A 155 11.40 9.89 4.66
C THR A 155 10.83 10.81 3.59
N MET A 156 10.93 10.42 2.32
CA MET A 156 10.35 11.14 1.18
C MET A 156 9.70 10.17 0.19
N LYS A 157 8.59 10.61 -0.41
CA LYS A 157 7.89 9.85 -1.45
C LYS A 157 8.71 9.85 -2.74
N LEU A 158 8.70 8.71 -3.46
CA LEU A 158 9.35 8.55 -4.75
C LEU A 158 8.39 8.65 -5.94
N MET A 159 7.13 8.95 -5.67
CA MET A 159 6.09 8.95 -6.68
C MET A 159 5.22 10.20 -6.59
N HIS A 160 5.01 10.84 -7.73
CA HIS A 160 4.02 11.90 -7.89
C HIS A 160 2.58 11.35 -7.84
N THR A 161 1.60 12.23 -7.71
CA THR A 161 0.18 11.86 -7.68
C THR A 161 -0.33 11.22 -8.97
N ASP A 162 0.34 11.50 -10.10
CA ASP A 162 0.06 10.89 -11.42
C ASP A 162 0.74 9.51 -11.60
N GLY A 163 1.49 9.07 -10.59
CA GLY A 163 2.18 7.79 -10.59
C GLY A 163 3.58 7.83 -11.18
N THR A 164 4.09 8.94 -11.68
CA THR A 164 5.46 9.05 -12.23
C THR A 164 6.52 9.13 -11.14
N LEU A 165 7.78 8.79 -11.48
CA LEU A 165 8.91 8.89 -10.57
C LEU A 165 9.22 10.36 -10.24
N ASP A 166 9.30 10.68 -8.95
CA ASP A 166 9.80 11.95 -8.46
C ASP A 166 11.34 11.89 -8.34
N THR A 167 12.03 12.30 -9.39
CA THR A 167 13.50 12.35 -9.42
C THR A 167 14.08 13.41 -8.49
N HIS A 168 13.33 14.50 -8.24
CA HIS A 168 13.75 15.55 -7.32
C HIS A 168 13.97 15.03 -5.90
N THR A 169 13.13 14.10 -5.48
CA THR A 169 13.31 13.40 -4.19
C THR A 169 14.70 12.73 -4.09
N LEU A 170 15.15 12.06 -5.14
CA LEU A 170 16.47 11.41 -5.13
C LEU A 170 17.63 12.42 -5.07
N ASP A 171 17.50 13.56 -5.77
CA ASP A 171 18.49 14.62 -5.72
C ASP A 171 18.59 15.27 -4.33
N VAL A 172 17.43 15.50 -3.69
CA VAL A 172 17.38 16.01 -2.30
C VAL A 172 18.00 15.03 -1.32
N MET A 173 17.74 13.73 -1.46
CA MET A 173 18.35 12.70 -0.61
C MET A 173 19.88 12.67 -0.79
N GLN A 174 20.37 12.81 -2.01
CA GLN A 174 21.80 12.90 -2.28
C GLN A 174 22.44 14.14 -1.67
N GLN A 175 21.77 15.29 -1.71
CA GLN A 175 22.24 16.50 -1.04
C GLN A 175 22.26 16.35 0.49
N LEU A 176 21.24 15.72 1.06
CA LEU A 176 21.22 15.42 2.50
C LEU A 176 22.39 14.54 2.91
N LYS A 177 22.73 13.53 2.10
CA LYS A 177 23.89 12.68 2.32
C LYS A 177 25.18 13.50 2.31
N GLN A 178 25.41 14.28 1.25
CA GLN A 178 26.63 15.11 1.09
C GLN A 178 26.81 16.14 2.20
N ASN A 179 25.72 16.68 2.74
CA ASN A 179 25.77 17.67 3.82
C ASN A 179 26.04 17.05 5.20
N ASN A 180 25.96 15.73 5.33
CA ASN A 180 26.14 15.01 6.59
C ASN A 180 27.37 14.09 6.61
N GLU A 181 28.14 14.03 5.51
CA GLU A 181 29.48 13.42 5.42
C GLU A 181 30.57 14.43 5.83
#